data_579fb0fff7f774d6c919d3c90a11d878
#
_entry.id   579fb0fff7f774d6c919d3c90a11d878
#
_cell.length_a   1.000
_cell.length_b   1.000
_cell.length_c   1.000
_cell.angle_alpha   90.00
_cell.angle_beta   90.00
_cell.angle_gamma   90.00
#
_symmetry.space_group_name_H-M   'P 1'
#
loop_
_entity.id
_entity.type
_entity.pdbx_description
1 polymer ?
#
loop_
_entity_poly.entity_id
_entity_poly.type
_entity_poly.pdbx_seq_one_letter_code
_entity_poly.pdbx_strand_id
1 'polypeptide(L)'
;LYLNTMTVEDRKEVRPYYYKTQMEKIKGIHAQITGNPQTRFTIEELSSMYEIPLTTMKKCFKDVYGDSIYSYQKRYRMNLAANMLLQDKAKEIQEIASCLGYENPGKFSSAFRSVMGLSPVEYRFRKGEILDGK
;
A
#
# COMPACT_ATOMS: atom_id res chain seq x y z
N LEU A 1 15.34 33.40 14.57
CA LEU A 1 15.82 34.32 14.04
C LEU A 1 16.61 34.13 12.75
N TYR A 2 17.45 33.10 12.66
CA TYR A 2 18.10 32.82 11.37
C TYR A 2 17.05 32.60 10.28
N LEU A 3 16.01 31.84 10.59
CA LEU A 3 14.93 31.57 9.64
C LEU A 3 14.18 32.82 9.22
N ASN A 4 14.13 33.81 10.10
CA ASN A 4 13.43 35.06 9.80
C ASN A 4 14.20 35.93 8.82
N THR A 5 15.50 35.70 8.66
CA THR A 5 16.33 36.44 7.71
C THR A 5 16.49 35.74 6.38
N MET A 6 15.96 34.52 6.25
CA MET A 6 16.02 33.75 5.03
C MET A 6 15.13 34.35 3.94
N THR A 7 15.70 34.54 2.77
CA THR A 7 14.94 35.07 1.62
C THR A 7 14.16 33.92 0.96
N VAL A 8 13.26 34.29 0.06
CA VAL A 8 12.50 33.30 -0.71
C VAL A 8 13.43 32.48 -1.60
N GLU A 9 14.46 33.11 -2.13
CA GLU A 9 15.44 32.43 -2.98
C GLU A 9 16.26 31.43 -2.21
N ASP A 10 16.65 31.77 -0.99
CA ASP A 10 17.38 30.85 -0.10
C ASP A 10 16.53 29.61 0.18
N ARG A 11 15.24 29.81 0.40
CA ARG A 11 14.33 28.71 0.65
C ARG A 11 14.20 27.81 -0.58
N LYS A 12 14.20 28.39 -1.77
CA LYS A 12 14.11 27.63 -3.02
C LYS A 12 15.34 26.76 -3.24
N GLU A 13 16.52 27.24 -2.83
CA GLU A 13 17.75 26.47 -2.95
C GLU A 13 17.77 25.27 -2.00
N VAL A 14 17.25 25.45 -0.79
CA VAL A 14 17.21 24.37 0.22
C VAL A 14 16.12 23.35 -0.07
N ARG A 15 14.96 23.80 -0.53
CA ARG A 15 13.82 22.95 -0.79
C ARG A 15 14.08 21.75 -1.71
N PRO A 16 14.74 21.91 -2.86
CA PRO A 16 14.93 20.78 -3.76
C PRO A 16 15.72 19.63 -3.14
N TYR A 17 16.76 19.97 -2.37
CA TYR A 17 17.55 18.93 -1.71
C TYR A 17 16.74 18.21 -0.64
N TYR A 18 16.06 18.96 0.21
CA TYR A 18 15.24 18.40 1.28
C TYR A 18 14.11 17.55 0.72
N TYR A 19 13.47 18.07 -0.30
CA TYR A 19 12.36 17.37 -0.97
C TYR A 19 12.85 16.07 -1.59
N LYS A 20 14.00 16.09 -2.23
CA LYS A 20 14.58 14.90 -2.85
C LYS A 20 14.87 13.81 -1.82
N THR A 21 15.44 14.19 -0.68
CA THR A 21 15.76 13.24 0.39
C THR A 21 14.48 12.60 0.93
N GLN A 22 13.46 13.40 1.18
CA GLN A 22 12.18 12.90 1.65
C GLN A 22 11.54 11.97 0.61
N MET A 23 11.63 12.36 -0.65
CA MET A 23 11.04 11.59 -1.74
C MET A 23 11.69 10.22 -1.87
N GLU A 24 12.99 10.14 -1.70
CA GLU A 24 13.71 8.87 -1.72
C GLU A 24 13.24 7.94 -0.59
N LYS A 25 13.01 8.51 0.59
CA LYS A 25 12.49 7.74 1.71
C LYS A 25 11.08 7.25 1.45
N ILE A 26 10.24 8.09 0.88
CA ILE A 26 8.84 7.73 0.55
C ILE A 26 8.81 6.62 -0.51
N LYS A 27 9.66 6.70 -1.51
CA LYS A 27 9.78 5.64 -2.52
C LYS A 27 10.27 4.34 -1.91
N GLY A 28 11.20 4.44 -0.95
CA GLY A 28 11.68 3.27 -0.22
C GLY A 28 10.58 2.61 0.58
N ILE A 29 9.74 3.41 1.24
CA ILE A 29 8.60 2.90 2.00
C ILE A 29 7.63 2.18 1.07
N HIS A 30 7.33 2.77 -0.07
CA HIS A 30 6.46 2.14 -1.08
C HIS A 30 7.04 0.79 -1.52
N ALA A 31 8.33 0.74 -1.83
CA ALA A 31 8.99 -0.50 -2.22
C ALA A 31 8.93 -1.54 -1.11
N GLN A 32 9.07 -1.10 0.15
CA GLN A 32 9.03 -1.97 1.31
C GLN A 32 7.67 -2.66 1.42
N ILE A 33 6.60 -1.89 1.34
CA ILE A 33 5.25 -2.44 1.51
C ILE A 33 4.78 -3.25 0.31
N THR A 34 5.16 -2.88 -0.90
CA THR A 34 4.77 -3.64 -2.09
C THR A 34 5.63 -4.89 -2.30
N GLY A 35 6.86 -4.87 -1.80
CA GLY A 35 7.75 -6.02 -1.90
C GLY A 35 7.46 -7.11 -0.86
N ASN A 36 6.66 -6.82 0.15
CA ASN A 36 6.37 -7.73 1.24
C ASN A 36 4.86 -7.76 1.55
N PRO A 37 4.04 -8.24 0.62
CA PRO A 37 2.59 -8.15 0.77
C PRO A 37 2.03 -8.98 1.92
N GLN A 38 2.74 -9.99 2.39
CA GLN A 38 2.32 -10.81 3.52
C GLN A 38 2.58 -10.12 4.86
N THR A 39 3.37 -9.05 4.88
CA THR A 39 3.73 -8.34 6.11
C THR A 39 2.92 -7.05 6.22
N ARG A 40 2.36 -6.82 7.40
CA ARG A 40 1.65 -5.58 7.70
C ARG A 40 2.58 -4.67 8.45
N PHE A 41 3.06 -3.63 7.78
CA PHE A 41 3.93 -2.65 8.42
C PHE A 41 3.09 -1.59 9.11
N THR A 42 3.40 -1.30 10.36
CA THR A 42 2.77 -0.18 11.05
C THR A 42 3.44 1.12 10.61
N ILE A 43 2.73 2.23 10.74
CA ILE A 43 3.31 3.53 10.40
C ILE A 43 4.49 3.87 11.31
N GLU A 44 4.45 3.44 12.57
CA GLU A 44 5.55 3.65 13.50
C GLU A 44 6.80 2.89 13.07
N GLU A 45 6.63 1.65 12.64
CA GLU A 45 7.74 0.84 12.15
C GLU A 45 8.39 1.49 10.93
N LEU A 46 7.58 1.91 9.96
CA LEU A 46 8.07 2.53 8.74
C LEU A 46 8.76 3.86 9.02
N SER A 47 8.17 4.66 9.89
CA SER A 47 8.77 5.94 10.31
C SER A 47 10.14 5.72 10.92
N SER A 48 10.27 4.70 11.75
CA SER A 48 11.52 4.35 12.40
C SER A 48 12.55 3.80 11.42
N MET A 49 12.13 2.88 10.56
CA MET A 49 13.01 2.24 9.58
C MET A 49 13.64 3.25 8.62
N TYR A 50 12.87 4.25 8.20
CA TYR A 50 13.32 5.21 7.20
C TYR A 50 13.71 6.55 7.81
N GLU A 51 13.71 6.63 9.13
CA GLU A 51 14.11 7.84 9.85
C GLU A 51 13.42 9.09 9.29
N ILE A 52 12.11 9.03 9.21
CA ILE A 52 11.27 10.14 8.74
C ILE A 52 10.18 10.41 9.77
N PRO A 53 9.93 11.67 10.13
CA PRO A 53 8.87 11.99 11.09
C PRO A 53 7.52 11.46 10.62
N LEU A 54 6.75 10.94 11.55
CA LEU A 54 5.47 10.30 11.26
C LEU A 54 4.53 11.19 10.44
N THR A 55 4.37 12.44 10.87
CA THR A 55 3.48 13.39 10.19
C THR A 55 3.93 13.66 8.76
N THR A 56 5.23 13.88 8.58
CA THR A 56 5.82 14.13 7.27
C THR A 56 5.63 12.91 6.35
N MET A 57 5.89 11.72 6.90
CA MET A 57 5.74 10.48 6.16
C MET A 57 4.32 10.29 5.64
N LYS A 58 3.34 10.45 6.52
CA LYS A 58 1.93 10.29 6.16
C LYS A 58 1.52 11.25 5.05
N LYS A 59 1.89 12.52 5.20
CA LYS A 59 1.51 13.53 4.23
C LYS A 59 2.18 13.29 2.88
N CYS A 60 3.49 13.08 2.89
CA CYS A 60 4.23 12.89 1.65
C CYS A 60 3.80 11.63 0.92
N PHE A 61 3.56 10.54 1.64
CA PHE A 61 3.11 9.30 1.01
C PHE A 61 1.76 9.50 0.32
N LYS A 62 0.83 10.15 1.00
CA LYS A 62 -0.49 10.42 0.42
C LYS A 62 -0.39 11.34 -0.78
N ASP A 63 0.46 12.36 -0.72
CA ASP A 63 0.64 13.29 -1.84
C ASP A 63 1.20 12.58 -3.08
N VAL A 64 2.12 11.65 -2.90
CA VAL A 64 2.76 10.94 -4.01
C VAL A 64 1.90 9.81 -4.56
N TYR A 65 1.32 9.00 -3.66
CA TYR A 65 0.63 7.78 -4.07
C TYR A 65 -0.89 7.88 -3.99
N GLY A 66 -1.42 9.02 -3.56
CA GLY A 66 -2.85 9.30 -3.60
C GLY A 66 -3.68 8.68 -2.49
N ASP A 67 -3.05 7.99 -1.54
CA ASP A 67 -3.77 7.30 -0.48
C ASP A 67 -2.92 7.20 0.77
N SER A 68 -3.55 6.96 1.93
CA SER A 68 -2.81 6.73 3.16
C SER A 68 -2.03 5.42 3.05
N ILE A 69 -0.98 5.30 3.85
CA ILE A 69 -0.16 4.08 3.86
C ILE A 69 -1.02 2.85 4.18
N TYR A 70 -1.90 2.97 5.16
CA TYR A 70 -2.78 1.87 5.56
C TYR A 70 -3.69 1.43 4.41
N SER A 71 -4.38 2.37 3.81
CA SER A 71 -5.31 2.08 2.71
C SER A 71 -4.58 1.55 1.49
N TYR A 72 -3.40 2.09 1.22
CA TYR A 72 -2.59 1.64 0.09
C TYR A 72 -2.15 0.19 0.27
N GLN A 73 -1.66 -0.17 1.45
CA GLN A 73 -1.27 -1.56 1.75
C GLN A 73 -2.44 -2.51 1.59
N LYS A 74 -3.59 -2.13 2.13
CA LYS A 74 -4.79 -2.96 2.07
C LYS A 74 -5.23 -3.18 0.64
N ARG A 75 -5.31 -2.11 -0.13
CA ARG A 75 -5.73 -2.19 -1.54
C ARG A 75 -4.74 -2.97 -2.39
N TYR A 76 -3.45 -2.79 -2.14
CA TYR A 76 -2.42 -3.53 -2.85
C TYR A 76 -2.57 -5.03 -2.62
N ARG A 77 -2.75 -5.44 -1.35
CA ARG A 77 -2.95 -6.85 -1.03
C ARG A 77 -4.21 -7.42 -1.66
N MET A 78 -5.29 -6.64 -1.68
CA MET A 78 -6.53 -7.12 -2.27
C MET A 78 -6.44 -7.24 -3.79
N ASN A 79 -5.70 -6.36 -4.44
CA ASN A 79 -5.45 -6.47 -5.88
C ASN A 79 -4.62 -7.72 -6.20
N LEU A 80 -3.63 -8.04 -5.37
CA LEU A 80 -2.88 -9.28 -5.52
C LEU A 80 -3.79 -10.49 -5.32
N ALA A 81 -4.64 -10.43 -4.32
CA ALA A 81 -5.61 -11.50 -4.06
C ALA A 81 -6.51 -11.73 -5.28
N ALA A 82 -6.97 -10.64 -5.88
CA ALA A 82 -7.82 -10.71 -7.06
C ALA A 82 -7.11 -11.44 -8.20
N ASN A 83 -5.84 -11.11 -8.44
CA ASN A 83 -5.05 -11.80 -9.45
C ASN A 83 -4.87 -13.27 -9.14
N MET A 84 -4.58 -13.60 -7.89
CA MET A 84 -4.41 -14.99 -7.47
C MET A 84 -5.69 -15.81 -7.63
N LEU A 85 -6.83 -15.20 -7.33
CA LEU A 85 -8.14 -15.85 -7.46
C LEU A 85 -8.42 -16.24 -8.90
N LEU A 86 -7.99 -15.44 -9.86
CA LEU A 86 -8.27 -15.67 -11.27
C LEU A 86 -7.21 -16.52 -11.96
N GLN A 87 -5.95 -16.37 -11.57
CA GLN A 87 -4.85 -17.08 -12.22
C GLN A 87 -4.65 -18.49 -11.69
N ASP A 88 -4.88 -18.68 -10.40
CA ASP A 88 -4.69 -20.00 -9.77
C ASP A 88 -6.03 -20.50 -9.23
N LYS A 89 -6.85 -20.99 -10.12
CA LYS A 89 -8.21 -21.44 -9.80
C LYS A 89 -8.26 -22.64 -8.85
N ALA A 90 -7.18 -23.41 -8.80
CA ALA A 90 -7.10 -24.58 -7.94
C ALA A 90 -6.74 -24.19 -6.49
N LYS A 91 -6.19 -23.01 -6.29
CA LYS A 91 -5.78 -22.57 -4.96
C LYS A 91 -7.01 -22.18 -4.14
N GLU A 92 -7.08 -22.70 -2.93
CA GLU A 92 -8.19 -22.40 -2.05
C GLU A 92 -8.10 -20.95 -1.55
N ILE A 93 -9.26 -20.37 -1.25
CA ILE A 93 -9.33 -18.99 -0.77
C ILE A 93 -8.55 -18.82 0.54
N GLN A 94 -8.59 -19.84 1.40
CA GLN A 94 -7.85 -19.84 2.65
C GLN A 94 -6.33 -19.77 2.41
N GLU A 95 -5.85 -20.45 1.38
CA GLU A 95 -4.43 -20.41 1.01
C GLU A 95 -4.02 -19.02 0.53
N ILE A 96 -4.88 -18.41 -0.27
CA ILE A 96 -4.63 -17.05 -0.77
C ILE A 96 -4.59 -16.07 0.41
N ALA A 97 -5.54 -16.20 1.33
CA ALA A 97 -5.59 -15.36 2.53
C ALA A 97 -4.28 -15.50 3.33
N SER A 98 -3.81 -16.73 3.52
CA SER A 98 -2.57 -16.98 4.24
C SER A 98 -1.35 -16.38 3.56
N CYS A 99 -1.28 -16.47 2.24
CA CYS A 99 -0.18 -15.87 1.46
C CYS A 99 -0.10 -14.36 1.64
N LEU A 100 -1.22 -13.73 2.00
CA LEU A 100 -1.29 -12.29 2.15
C LEU A 100 -1.31 -11.85 3.62
N GLY A 101 -0.98 -12.79 4.53
CA GLY A 101 -0.84 -12.46 5.94
C GLY A 101 -2.14 -12.45 6.73
N TYR A 102 -3.20 -13.02 6.20
CA TYR A 102 -4.48 -13.14 6.91
C TYR A 102 -4.59 -14.52 7.53
N GLU A 103 -4.64 -14.57 8.85
CA GLU A 103 -4.83 -15.84 9.57
C GLU A 103 -6.30 -16.23 9.61
N ASN A 104 -7.19 -15.25 9.57
CA ASN A 104 -8.64 -15.45 9.65
C ASN A 104 -9.27 -15.24 8.28
N PRO A 105 -9.83 -16.31 7.66
CA PRO A 105 -10.46 -16.17 6.33
C PRO A 105 -11.62 -15.19 6.29
N GLY A 106 -12.34 -15.05 7.41
CA GLY A 106 -13.44 -14.09 7.50
C GLY A 106 -12.97 -12.65 7.40
N LYS A 107 -11.85 -12.35 8.04
CA LYS A 107 -11.25 -11.00 7.97
C LYS A 107 -10.76 -10.72 6.55
N PHE A 108 -10.18 -11.72 5.91
CA PHE A 108 -9.75 -11.59 4.52
C PHE A 108 -10.95 -11.30 3.61
N SER A 109 -12.02 -12.08 3.74
CA SER A 109 -13.22 -11.91 2.92
C SER A 109 -13.84 -10.53 3.11
N SER A 110 -13.88 -10.04 4.34
CA SER A 110 -14.40 -8.70 4.63
C SER A 110 -13.54 -7.61 4.00
N ALA A 111 -12.23 -7.74 4.12
CA ALA A 111 -11.29 -6.79 3.53
C ALA A 111 -11.40 -6.80 2.00
N PHE A 112 -11.47 -7.99 1.42
CA PHE A 112 -11.59 -8.15 -0.04
C PHE A 112 -12.86 -7.48 -0.54
N ARG A 113 -13.99 -7.78 0.11
CA ARG A 113 -15.27 -7.21 -0.28
C ARG A 113 -15.29 -5.69 -0.14
N SER A 114 -14.65 -5.15 0.89
CA SER A 114 -14.61 -3.70 1.10
C SER A 114 -13.85 -2.98 0.00
N VAL A 115 -12.86 -3.63 -0.60
CA VAL A 115 -12.04 -3.05 -1.67
C VAL A 115 -12.60 -3.36 -3.05
N MET A 116 -13.00 -4.61 -3.28
CA MET A 116 -13.38 -5.09 -4.60
C MET A 116 -14.89 -5.11 -4.87
N GLY A 117 -15.70 -4.94 -3.84
CA GLY A 117 -17.15 -4.92 -3.98
C GLY A 117 -17.82 -6.28 -4.03
N LEU A 118 -17.05 -7.35 -4.14
CA LEU A 118 -17.55 -8.72 -4.18
C LEU A 118 -16.75 -9.55 -3.18
N SER A 119 -17.35 -10.65 -2.71
CA SER A 119 -16.61 -11.61 -1.90
C SER A 119 -15.57 -12.33 -2.79
N PRO A 120 -14.54 -12.94 -2.21
CA PRO A 120 -13.57 -13.70 -3.01
C PRO A 120 -14.21 -14.79 -3.86
N VAL A 121 -15.18 -15.51 -3.33
CA VAL A 121 -15.90 -16.56 -4.06
C VAL A 121 -16.64 -15.97 -5.25
N GLU A 122 -17.42 -14.92 -5.00
CA GLU A 122 -18.19 -14.26 -6.06
C GLU A 122 -17.27 -13.69 -7.13
N TYR A 123 -16.17 -13.10 -6.72
CA TYR A 123 -15.20 -12.51 -7.65
C TYR A 123 -14.61 -13.58 -8.56
N ARG A 124 -14.18 -14.69 -7.99
CA ARG A 124 -13.61 -15.81 -8.76
C ARG A 124 -14.61 -16.35 -9.76
N PHE A 125 -15.84 -16.53 -9.33
CA PHE A 125 -16.89 -17.07 -10.20
C PHE A 125 -17.23 -16.13 -11.34
N ARG A 126 -17.59 -14.88 -11.01
CA ARG A 126 -18.05 -13.92 -12.01
C ARG A 126 -16.96 -13.47 -12.98
N LYS A 127 -15.82 -13.11 -12.45
CA LYS A 127 -14.71 -12.62 -13.30
C LYS A 127 -14.05 -13.75 -14.06
N GLY A 128 -14.01 -14.94 -13.47
CA GLY A 128 -13.47 -16.12 -14.16
C GLY A 128 -14.27 -16.47 -15.40
N GLU A 129 -15.59 -16.37 -15.33
CA GLU A 129 -16.43 -16.62 -16.50
C GLU A 129 -16.14 -15.65 -17.63
N ILE A 130 -15.99 -14.36 -17.30
CA ILE A 130 -15.70 -13.34 -18.29
C ILE A 130 -14.36 -13.62 -18.98
N LEU A 131 -13.34 -13.96 -18.19
CA LEU A 131 -12.01 -14.24 -18.72
C LEU A 131 -11.96 -15.50 -19.56
N ASP A 132 -12.84 -16.46 -19.29
CA ASP A 132 -12.91 -17.70 -20.05
C ASP A 132 -13.73 -17.54 -21.33
N GLY A 133 -14.13 -16.33 -21.67
CA GLY A 133 -14.81 -16.03 -22.91
C GLY A 133 -16.30 -16.34 -22.92
N LYS A 134 -16.87 -16.36 -21.75
CA LYS A 134 -18.29 -16.73 -21.60
C LYS A 134 -19.22 -15.52 -21.50
#